data_ffa25bf591e22682d1ccfba71645ce07
#
_entry.id   ffa25bf591e22682d1ccfba71645ce07
#
_cell.length_a   1.000
_cell.length_b   1.000
_cell.length_c   1.000
_cell.angle_alpha   90.00
_cell.angle_beta   90.00
_cell.angle_gamma   90.00
#
_symmetry.space_group_name_H-M   'P 1'
#
loop_
_entity.id
_entity.type
_entity.pdbx_description
1 polymer ?
#
loop_
_entity_poly.entity_id
_entity_poly.type
_entity_poly.pdbx_seq_one_letter_code
_entity_poly.pdbx_strand_id
1 'polypeptide(L)'
;MLRFLRTRMQQGTRTSSFPAGAAGLPERFRGRPVLDPSRCGGDCRACRDAMPSELLVLGEDGVPRLDLGAGLFAPEEASACLHGAISFTPDHRLATRTREDLVTPDGALRLAKALDASAQRLFRRSLRLRSVAAGSCNGCEAELVALGNVVFDLARFGVQFVASPRHADGIVITGAVSRNMRSAVYDTYAAVPDPRLVIAVGACAINGGPFHGSPEVGNGVPADLPVDLWVPGCPPHPLTLLDGLLRLLGRMESGQRSGAGVTPGN
;
A
#
# COMPACT_ATOMS: atom_id res chain seq x y z
N MET A 1 -40.86 -6.00 14.59
CA MET A 1 -39.60 -5.82 15.33
C MET A 1 -38.90 -7.16 15.59
N LEU A 2 -39.52 -8.16 16.18
CA LEU A 2 -38.92 -9.49 16.44
C LEU A 2 -38.39 -10.21 15.18
N ARG A 3 -39.08 -10.09 14.04
CA ARG A 3 -38.64 -10.69 12.77
C ARG A 3 -37.31 -10.10 12.26
N PHE A 4 -37.12 -8.78 12.41
CA PHE A 4 -35.88 -8.09 12.09
C PHE A 4 -34.73 -8.57 12.98
N LEU A 5 -34.94 -8.64 14.29
CA LEU A 5 -33.92 -9.12 15.24
C LEU A 5 -33.53 -10.58 14.94
N ARG A 6 -34.50 -11.45 14.66
CA ARG A 6 -34.25 -12.83 14.28
C ARG A 6 -33.42 -12.94 12.98
N THR A 7 -33.77 -12.17 11.95
CA THR A 7 -33.01 -12.11 10.69
C THR A 7 -31.59 -11.60 10.94
N ARG A 8 -31.43 -10.55 11.76
CA ARG A 8 -30.11 -10.03 12.12
C ARG A 8 -29.24 -11.05 12.84
N MET A 9 -29.82 -11.80 13.77
CA MET A 9 -29.12 -12.87 14.49
C MET A 9 -28.72 -14.02 13.57
N GLN A 10 -29.57 -14.39 12.60
CA GLN A 10 -29.29 -15.44 11.62
C GLN A 10 -28.21 -15.04 10.60
N GLN A 11 -28.19 -13.78 10.18
CA GLN A 11 -27.24 -13.28 9.18
C GLN A 11 -25.85 -13.00 9.76
N GLY A 12 -25.72 -12.78 11.07
CA GLY A 12 -24.47 -12.44 11.73
C GLY A 12 -23.89 -11.10 11.24
N THR A 13 -22.56 -10.98 11.28
CA THR A 13 -21.79 -9.82 10.80
C THR A 13 -21.00 -10.19 9.56
N ARG A 14 -20.94 -9.28 8.58
CA ARG A 14 -20.13 -9.42 7.36
C ARG A 14 -18.81 -8.64 7.44
N THR A 15 -18.70 -7.74 8.40
CA THR A 15 -17.48 -6.96 8.62
C THR A 15 -16.37 -7.88 9.13
N SER A 16 -15.19 -7.74 8.53
CA SER A 16 -14.00 -8.51 8.93
C SER A 16 -13.61 -8.19 10.38
N SER A 17 -13.03 -9.16 11.07
CA SER A 17 -12.51 -8.98 12.43
C SER A 17 -11.16 -8.25 12.47
N PHE A 18 -10.63 -7.83 11.32
CA PHE A 18 -9.38 -7.05 11.24
C PHE A 18 -9.49 -5.75 12.08
N PRO A 19 -8.44 -5.34 12.84
CA PRO A 19 -7.11 -5.95 12.98
C PRO A 19 -7.01 -7.06 14.04
N ALA A 20 -8.06 -7.32 14.83
CA ALA A 20 -8.02 -8.26 15.95
C ALA A 20 -7.97 -9.73 15.50
N GLY A 21 -8.53 -10.04 14.33
CA GLY A 21 -8.56 -11.39 13.77
C GLY A 21 -7.68 -11.53 12.52
N ALA A 22 -7.58 -12.78 12.04
CA ALA A 22 -6.86 -13.07 10.81
C ALA A 22 -7.48 -12.35 9.61
N ALA A 23 -6.63 -11.87 8.71
CA ALA A 23 -7.07 -11.34 7.44
C ALA A 23 -7.59 -12.48 6.56
N GLY A 24 -8.87 -12.40 6.16
CA GLY A 24 -9.48 -13.37 5.23
C GLY A 24 -9.00 -13.10 3.80
N LEU A 25 -7.76 -13.47 3.49
CA LEU A 25 -7.17 -13.27 2.18
C LEU A 25 -7.50 -14.45 1.24
N PRO A 26 -7.72 -14.20 -0.06
CA PRO A 26 -7.89 -15.27 -1.03
C PRO A 26 -6.64 -16.16 -1.11
N GLU A 27 -6.81 -17.45 -1.42
CA GLU A 27 -5.68 -18.39 -1.60
C GLU A 27 -4.66 -17.91 -2.64
N ARG A 28 -5.12 -17.24 -3.69
CA ARG A 28 -4.29 -16.71 -4.77
C ARG A 28 -3.73 -15.31 -4.48
N PHE A 29 -3.90 -14.80 -3.25
CA PHE A 29 -3.38 -13.50 -2.91
C PHE A 29 -1.85 -13.48 -2.96
N ARG A 30 -1.32 -12.54 -3.71
CA ARG A 30 0.11 -12.22 -3.76
C ARG A 30 0.36 -10.99 -2.90
N GLY A 31 0.94 -11.22 -1.73
CA GLY A 31 1.37 -10.15 -0.85
C GLY A 31 2.85 -9.83 -1.03
N ARG A 32 3.59 -9.72 0.06
CA ARG A 32 4.97 -9.29 0.04
C ARG A 32 5.87 -10.22 -0.79
N PRO A 33 6.56 -9.74 -1.84
CA PRO A 33 7.63 -10.48 -2.47
C PRO A 33 8.81 -10.62 -1.52
N VAL A 34 9.46 -11.77 -1.57
CA VAL A 34 10.67 -12.08 -0.81
C VAL A 34 11.73 -12.63 -1.75
N LEU A 35 12.98 -12.28 -1.46
CA LEU A 35 14.16 -12.79 -2.16
C LEU A 35 14.88 -13.79 -1.25
N ASP A 36 15.17 -14.99 -1.76
CA ASP A 36 16.02 -15.96 -1.11
C ASP A 36 17.42 -15.90 -1.76
N PRO A 37 18.41 -15.25 -1.12
CA PRO A 37 19.73 -15.09 -1.70
C PRO A 37 20.45 -16.41 -1.90
N SER A 38 20.12 -17.47 -1.14
CA SER A 38 20.75 -18.79 -1.23
C SER A 38 20.46 -19.50 -2.56
N ARG A 39 19.35 -19.12 -3.21
CA ARG A 39 18.92 -19.66 -4.51
C ARG A 39 19.40 -18.82 -5.69
N CYS A 40 19.99 -17.64 -5.43
CA CYS A 40 20.46 -16.76 -6.50
C CYS A 40 21.73 -17.29 -7.13
N GLY A 41 21.73 -17.53 -8.44
CA GLY A 41 22.89 -18.05 -9.19
C GLY A 41 23.95 -17.01 -9.56
N GLY A 42 23.80 -15.76 -9.09
CA GLY A 42 24.79 -14.68 -9.31
C GLY A 42 24.58 -13.82 -10.55
N ASP A 43 23.76 -14.23 -11.53
CA ASP A 43 23.43 -13.39 -12.70
C ASP A 43 22.14 -12.60 -12.49
N CYS A 44 22.16 -11.73 -11.49
CA CYS A 44 21.01 -10.88 -11.17
C CYS A 44 20.69 -9.83 -12.25
N ARG A 45 21.66 -9.53 -13.15
CA ARG A 45 21.42 -8.61 -14.27
C ARG A 45 20.45 -9.19 -15.28
N ALA A 46 20.66 -10.46 -15.68
CA ALA A 46 19.75 -11.15 -16.60
C ALA A 46 18.32 -11.25 -16.01
N CYS A 47 18.19 -11.57 -14.71
CA CYS A 47 16.88 -11.60 -14.04
C CYS A 47 16.22 -10.22 -14.02
N ARG A 48 16.97 -9.15 -13.71
CA ARG A 48 16.46 -7.78 -13.72
C ARG A 48 16.01 -7.36 -15.11
N ASP A 49 16.81 -7.62 -16.14
CA ASP A 49 16.51 -7.20 -17.51
C ASP A 49 15.33 -7.98 -18.13
N ALA A 50 15.02 -9.17 -17.59
CA ALA A 50 13.86 -9.97 -17.96
C ALA A 50 12.59 -9.60 -17.17
N MET A 51 12.71 -8.78 -16.11
CA MET A 51 11.59 -8.47 -15.22
C MET A 51 10.67 -7.39 -15.82
N PRO A 52 9.34 -7.53 -15.71
CA PRO A 52 8.39 -6.56 -16.26
C PRO A 52 8.33 -5.24 -15.48
N SER A 53 9.05 -5.14 -14.36
CA SER A 53 9.07 -3.99 -13.46
C SER A 53 10.47 -3.77 -12.90
N GLU A 54 10.65 -2.69 -12.17
CA GLU A 54 11.90 -2.39 -11.46
C GLU A 54 11.93 -2.96 -10.02
N LEU A 55 11.19 -4.06 -9.79
CA LEU A 55 11.16 -4.74 -8.48
C LEU A 55 12.57 -5.18 -8.02
N LEU A 56 13.40 -5.69 -8.93
CA LEU A 56 14.74 -6.15 -8.61
C LEU A 56 15.77 -5.04 -8.90
N VAL A 57 16.39 -4.54 -7.87
CA VAL A 57 17.46 -3.53 -7.94
C VAL A 57 18.79 -4.14 -7.46
N LEU A 58 19.88 -3.67 -8.03
CA LEU A 58 21.23 -4.02 -7.56
C LEU A 58 21.77 -2.86 -6.74
N GLY A 59 22.18 -3.13 -5.50
CA GLY A 59 22.87 -2.15 -4.68
C GLY A 59 24.24 -1.80 -5.26
N GLU A 60 24.87 -0.75 -4.73
CA GLU A 60 26.25 -0.37 -5.10
C GLU A 60 27.26 -1.49 -4.80
N ASP A 61 26.95 -2.33 -3.82
CA ASP A 61 27.68 -3.54 -3.43
C ASP A 61 27.42 -4.73 -4.36
N GLY A 62 26.59 -4.57 -5.40
CA GLY A 62 26.17 -5.62 -6.31
C GLY A 62 25.16 -6.61 -5.71
N VAL A 63 24.74 -6.43 -4.47
CA VAL A 63 23.77 -7.30 -3.79
C VAL A 63 22.36 -7.03 -4.32
N PRO A 64 21.61 -8.07 -4.72
CA PRO A 64 20.23 -7.91 -5.18
C PRO A 64 19.31 -7.54 -4.01
N ARG A 65 18.41 -6.60 -4.26
CA ARG A 65 17.41 -6.09 -3.32
C ARG A 65 16.07 -6.00 -4.01
N LEU A 66 14.97 -6.05 -3.24
CA LEU A 66 13.64 -5.82 -3.79
C LEU A 66 13.19 -4.40 -3.45
N ASP A 67 12.82 -3.65 -4.49
CA ASP A 67 12.12 -2.37 -4.36
C ASP A 67 10.61 -2.60 -4.47
N LEU A 68 9.95 -2.72 -3.34
CA LEU A 68 8.50 -2.95 -3.27
C LEU A 68 7.70 -1.80 -3.88
N GLY A 69 8.26 -0.59 -3.89
CA GLY A 69 7.60 0.58 -4.48
C GLY A 69 7.55 0.56 -6.00
N ALA A 70 8.44 -0.19 -6.63
CA ALA A 70 8.52 -0.35 -8.07
C ALA A 70 7.90 -1.66 -8.58
N GLY A 71 7.58 -2.60 -7.67
CA GLY A 71 6.97 -3.89 -7.99
C GLY A 71 5.51 -3.76 -8.44
N LEU A 72 5.13 -4.55 -9.43
CA LEU A 72 3.74 -4.67 -9.91
C LEU A 72 2.99 -5.81 -9.20
N PHE A 73 3.67 -6.63 -8.42
CA PHE A 73 3.14 -7.81 -7.73
C PHE A 73 2.50 -8.82 -8.72
N ALA A 74 3.06 -8.86 -9.92
CA ALA A 74 2.65 -9.76 -10.99
C ALA A 74 3.37 -11.12 -10.88
N PRO A 75 2.73 -12.25 -11.26
CA PRO A 75 3.38 -13.56 -11.22
C PRO A 75 4.62 -13.62 -12.12
N GLU A 76 4.67 -12.81 -13.16
CA GLU A 76 5.79 -12.69 -14.10
C GLU A 76 7.07 -12.21 -13.41
N GLU A 77 6.98 -11.43 -12.35
CA GLU A 77 8.13 -10.97 -11.57
C GLU A 77 8.84 -12.14 -10.86
N ALA A 78 8.08 -13.10 -10.36
CA ALA A 78 8.67 -14.30 -9.76
C ALA A 78 9.23 -15.26 -10.85
N SER A 79 8.51 -15.40 -11.97
CA SER A 79 8.94 -16.30 -13.07
C SER A 79 10.12 -15.74 -13.87
N ALA A 80 10.35 -14.43 -13.88
CA ALA A 80 11.53 -13.82 -14.49
C ALA A 80 12.84 -14.19 -13.76
N CYS A 81 12.76 -14.61 -12.49
CA CYS A 81 13.92 -15.09 -11.76
C CYS A 81 14.24 -16.53 -12.18
N LEU A 82 15.28 -16.72 -13.00
CA LEU A 82 15.71 -18.02 -13.56
C LEU A 82 15.98 -19.09 -12.50
N HIS A 83 16.37 -18.68 -11.30
CA HIS A 83 16.69 -19.56 -10.18
C HIS A 83 15.53 -19.71 -9.17
N GLY A 84 14.39 -19.09 -9.43
CA GLY A 84 13.24 -19.11 -8.53
C GLY A 84 13.55 -18.56 -7.13
N ALA A 85 14.45 -17.59 -7.03
CA ALA A 85 14.81 -16.94 -5.78
C ALA A 85 13.76 -15.93 -5.32
N ILE A 86 12.87 -15.45 -6.21
CA ILE A 86 11.79 -14.52 -5.88
C ILE A 86 10.49 -15.31 -5.74
N SER A 87 9.81 -15.09 -4.61
CA SER A 87 8.50 -15.69 -4.34
C SER A 87 7.59 -14.69 -3.62
N PHE A 88 6.26 -14.92 -3.68
CA PHE A 88 5.28 -14.09 -2.97
C PHE A 88 4.79 -14.78 -1.70
N THR A 89 4.66 -14.02 -0.63
CA THR A 89 4.06 -14.47 0.63
C THR A 89 2.61 -13.99 0.73
N PRO A 90 1.78 -14.55 1.61
CA PRO A 90 0.44 -14.02 1.89
C PRO A 90 0.46 -12.79 2.83
N ASP A 91 1.60 -12.13 3.03
CA ASP A 91 1.70 -10.98 3.92
C ASP A 91 1.24 -9.70 3.21
N HIS A 92 0.14 -9.12 3.69
CA HIS A 92 -0.45 -7.88 3.18
C HIS A 92 0.15 -6.61 3.79
N ARG A 93 1.01 -6.73 4.81
CA ARG A 93 1.61 -5.62 5.52
C ARG A 93 2.81 -5.09 4.75
N LEU A 94 2.63 -3.97 4.05
CA LEU A 94 3.62 -3.47 3.10
C LEU A 94 3.92 -1.98 3.25
N ALA A 95 3.04 -1.21 3.92
CA ALA A 95 3.16 0.23 4.00
C ALA A 95 4.34 0.68 4.86
N THR A 96 5.04 1.72 4.41
CA THR A 96 6.22 2.29 5.06
C THR A 96 6.08 3.80 5.26
N ARG A 97 6.93 4.39 6.13
CA ARG A 97 6.97 5.84 6.37
C ARG A 97 7.87 6.57 5.38
N THR A 98 8.87 5.91 4.87
CA THR A 98 9.82 6.50 3.92
C THR A 98 9.88 5.69 2.64
N ARG A 99 10.32 6.31 1.56
CA ARG A 99 10.49 5.65 0.27
C ARG A 99 11.61 4.59 0.33
N GLU A 100 12.64 4.87 1.09
CA GLU A 100 13.82 4.03 1.26
C GLU A 100 13.48 2.73 2.00
N ASP A 101 12.53 2.77 2.94
CA ASP A 101 12.07 1.59 3.67
C ASP A 101 11.33 0.57 2.77
N LEU A 102 10.95 0.95 1.55
CA LEU A 102 10.40 0.02 0.55
C LEU A 102 11.48 -0.82 -0.14
N VAL A 103 12.74 -0.43 -0.06
CA VAL A 103 13.86 -1.22 -0.56
C VAL A 103 14.34 -2.14 0.56
N THR A 104 14.28 -3.45 0.34
CA THR A 104 14.57 -4.45 1.36
C THR A 104 15.95 -5.08 1.17
N PRO A 105 17.02 -4.57 1.81
CA PRO A 105 18.38 -5.07 1.60
C PRO A 105 18.59 -6.48 2.17
N ASP A 106 17.90 -6.81 3.24
CA ASP A 106 18.03 -8.05 4.02
C ASP A 106 16.72 -8.86 4.07
N GLY A 107 15.76 -8.54 3.20
CA GLY A 107 14.43 -9.14 3.21
C GLY A 107 13.52 -8.66 4.33
N ALA A 108 14.01 -7.84 5.25
CA ALA A 108 13.23 -7.26 6.34
C ALA A 108 12.56 -5.94 5.91
N LEU A 109 11.24 -5.91 5.92
CA LEU A 109 10.46 -4.71 5.62
C LEU A 109 10.24 -3.90 6.90
N ARG A 110 10.60 -2.62 6.86
CA ARG A 110 10.33 -1.67 7.95
C ARG A 110 8.94 -1.08 7.81
N LEU A 111 7.96 -1.72 8.44
CA LEU A 111 6.57 -1.27 8.40
C LEU A 111 6.40 0.15 8.96
N ALA A 112 5.38 0.84 8.45
CA ALA A 112 5.05 2.20 8.86
C ALA A 112 4.95 2.33 10.38
N LYS A 113 5.62 3.35 10.91
CA LYS A 113 5.52 3.76 12.31
C LYS A 113 4.43 4.83 12.45
N ALA A 114 3.90 4.95 13.65
CA ALA A 114 2.92 5.98 13.98
C ALA A 114 3.48 7.40 13.77
N LEU A 115 2.59 8.32 13.45
CA LEU A 115 2.87 9.76 13.48
C LEU A 115 3.42 10.17 14.87
N ASP A 116 4.07 11.32 14.92
CA ASP A 116 4.48 11.91 16.21
C ASP A 116 3.28 12.18 17.13
N ALA A 117 3.53 12.39 18.42
CA ALA A 117 2.48 12.54 19.42
C ALA A 117 1.56 13.74 19.18
N SER A 118 2.01 14.79 18.49
CA SER A 118 1.21 15.98 18.17
C SER A 118 0.22 15.68 17.05
N ALA A 119 0.68 15.10 15.96
CA ALA A 119 -0.16 14.68 14.83
C ALA A 119 -1.14 13.56 15.23
N GLN A 120 -0.70 12.60 16.07
CA GLN A 120 -1.60 11.57 16.59
C GLN A 120 -2.76 12.16 17.39
N ARG A 121 -2.53 13.21 18.20
CA ARG A 121 -3.61 13.88 18.94
C ARG A 121 -4.69 14.44 18.04
N LEU A 122 -4.31 14.92 16.85
CA LEU A 122 -5.24 15.49 15.87
C LEU A 122 -5.98 14.40 15.09
N PHE A 123 -5.24 13.43 14.52
CA PHE A 123 -5.76 12.52 13.50
C PHE A 123 -6.20 11.16 14.02
N ARG A 124 -5.80 10.75 15.23
CA ARG A 124 -6.03 9.39 15.74
C ARG A 124 -7.51 8.99 15.78
N ARG A 125 -8.42 9.91 16.06
CA ARG A 125 -9.86 9.63 16.20
C ARG A 125 -10.64 9.83 14.91
N SER A 126 -10.24 10.80 14.11
CA SER A 126 -10.91 11.15 12.86
C SER A 126 -9.85 11.59 11.85
N LEU A 127 -9.84 10.95 10.69
CA LEU A 127 -8.97 11.30 9.57
C LEU A 127 -9.82 11.39 8.31
N ARG A 128 -9.85 12.57 7.72
CA ARG A 128 -10.58 12.86 6.47
C ARG A 128 -9.55 12.98 5.33
N LEU A 129 -9.75 12.21 4.29
CA LEU A 129 -8.82 12.15 3.18
C LEU A 129 -9.48 12.59 1.88
N ARG A 130 -8.76 13.34 1.06
CA ARG A 130 -9.15 13.64 -0.31
C ARG A 130 -8.36 12.77 -1.27
N SER A 131 -9.04 11.95 -2.08
CA SER A 131 -8.39 11.15 -3.13
C SER A 131 -8.15 12.02 -4.37
N VAL A 132 -6.95 11.90 -4.95
CA VAL A 132 -6.50 12.56 -6.17
C VAL A 132 -6.02 11.51 -7.15
N ALA A 133 -6.83 11.23 -8.18
CA ALA A 133 -6.47 10.34 -9.28
C ALA A 133 -5.59 11.11 -10.28
N ALA A 134 -4.27 10.94 -10.17
CA ALA A 134 -3.29 11.73 -10.90
C ALA A 134 -2.74 11.02 -12.15
N GLY A 135 -3.64 10.49 -13.00
CA GLY A 135 -3.27 9.74 -14.21
C GLY A 135 -3.10 8.24 -13.92
N SER A 136 -4.14 7.63 -13.35
CA SER A 136 -4.19 6.24 -12.95
C SER A 136 -5.00 5.37 -13.93
N CYS A 137 -4.86 4.05 -13.82
CA CYS A 137 -5.68 3.07 -14.51
C CYS A 137 -6.99 2.73 -13.78
N ASN A 138 -7.34 3.45 -12.71
CA ASN A 138 -8.47 3.22 -11.81
C ASN A 138 -8.35 1.99 -10.89
N GLY A 139 -7.27 1.22 -10.93
CA GLY A 139 -7.10 0.05 -10.05
C GLY A 139 -7.00 0.44 -8.58
N CYS A 140 -6.14 1.40 -8.26
CA CYS A 140 -5.97 1.89 -6.88
C CYS A 140 -7.24 2.57 -6.35
N GLU A 141 -7.94 3.34 -7.17
CA GLU A 141 -9.22 3.98 -6.80
C GLU A 141 -10.30 2.94 -6.49
N ALA A 142 -10.38 1.86 -7.25
CA ALA A 142 -11.31 0.77 -6.98
C ALA A 142 -11.07 0.15 -5.60
N GLU A 143 -9.80 -0.04 -5.22
CA GLU A 143 -9.43 -0.55 -3.89
C GLU A 143 -9.69 0.48 -2.77
N LEU A 144 -9.51 1.78 -3.04
CA LEU A 144 -9.91 2.84 -2.10
C LEU A 144 -11.42 2.87 -1.89
N VAL A 145 -12.21 2.66 -2.94
CA VAL A 145 -13.67 2.55 -2.83
C VAL A 145 -14.07 1.29 -2.07
N ALA A 146 -13.39 0.17 -2.31
CA ALA A 146 -13.63 -1.10 -1.60
C ALA A 146 -13.43 -0.97 -0.09
N LEU A 147 -12.55 -0.09 0.40
CA LEU A 147 -12.39 0.19 1.83
C LEU A 147 -13.70 0.67 2.50
N GLY A 148 -14.60 1.29 1.76
CA GLY A 148 -15.89 1.77 2.26
C GLY A 148 -16.99 0.69 2.27
N ASN A 149 -16.73 -0.53 1.79
CA ASN A 149 -17.73 -1.60 1.79
C ASN A 149 -17.92 -2.19 3.19
N VAL A 150 -18.98 -3.01 3.36
CA VAL A 150 -19.34 -3.62 4.64
C VAL A 150 -18.27 -4.57 5.21
N VAL A 151 -17.38 -5.09 4.38
CA VAL A 151 -16.33 -6.04 4.81
C VAL A 151 -15.19 -5.30 5.50
N PHE A 152 -14.67 -4.23 4.88
CA PHE A 152 -13.54 -3.47 5.43
C PHE A 152 -14.00 -2.37 6.38
N ASP A 153 -15.13 -1.70 6.07
CA ASP A 153 -15.78 -0.70 6.91
C ASP A 153 -14.79 0.34 7.47
N LEU A 154 -14.11 1.05 6.57
CA LEU A 154 -13.10 2.06 6.91
C LEU A 154 -13.63 3.09 7.92
N ALA A 155 -14.92 3.42 7.81
CA ALA A 155 -15.54 4.42 8.67
C ALA A 155 -15.57 4.04 10.16
N ARG A 156 -15.60 2.74 10.51
CA ARG A 156 -15.50 2.29 11.92
C ARG A 156 -14.18 2.68 12.59
N PHE A 157 -13.16 2.92 11.78
CA PHE A 157 -11.86 3.41 12.24
C PHE A 157 -11.77 4.95 12.23
N GLY A 158 -12.87 5.65 11.98
CA GLY A 158 -12.90 7.12 11.91
C GLY A 158 -12.15 7.68 10.71
N VAL A 159 -11.90 6.89 9.67
CA VAL A 159 -11.27 7.33 8.42
C VAL A 159 -12.34 7.45 7.35
N GLN A 160 -12.38 8.57 6.64
CA GLN A 160 -13.38 8.86 5.62
C GLN A 160 -12.77 9.59 4.43
N PHE A 161 -13.32 9.35 3.24
CA PHE A 161 -13.03 10.15 2.06
C PHE A 161 -14.01 11.31 1.94
N VAL A 162 -13.50 12.51 1.66
CA VAL A 162 -14.29 13.73 1.50
C VAL A 162 -14.12 14.32 0.11
N ALA A 163 -15.17 14.99 -0.36
CA ALA A 163 -15.19 15.56 -1.72
C ALA A 163 -14.37 16.85 -1.86
N SER A 164 -14.24 17.63 -0.79
CA SER A 164 -13.50 18.89 -0.84
C SER A 164 -12.18 18.78 -0.06
N PRO A 165 -11.05 19.23 -0.63
CA PRO A 165 -9.77 19.26 0.07
C PRO A 165 -9.78 20.20 1.29
N ARG A 166 -10.62 21.22 1.30
CA ARG A 166 -10.76 22.16 2.44
C ARG A 166 -11.34 21.51 3.70
N HIS A 167 -11.95 20.34 3.55
CA HIS A 167 -12.49 19.53 4.65
C HIS A 167 -11.66 18.28 4.92
N ALA A 168 -10.53 18.13 4.23
CA ALA A 168 -9.63 17.01 4.39
C ALA A 168 -8.49 17.34 5.36
N ASP A 169 -7.99 16.31 6.01
CA ASP A 169 -6.79 16.34 6.85
C ASP A 169 -5.55 15.87 6.05
N GLY A 170 -5.75 15.40 4.83
CA GLY A 170 -4.68 14.96 3.93
C GLY A 170 -5.19 14.53 2.55
N ILE A 171 -4.23 14.27 1.66
CA ILE A 171 -4.50 13.78 0.31
C ILE A 171 -3.97 12.37 0.11
N VAL A 172 -4.70 11.57 -0.67
CA VAL A 172 -4.27 10.26 -1.16
C VAL A 172 -4.04 10.39 -2.65
N ILE A 173 -2.81 10.23 -3.09
CA ILE A 173 -2.40 10.34 -4.48
C ILE A 173 -2.29 8.95 -5.08
N THR A 174 -2.96 8.74 -6.21
CA THR A 174 -2.90 7.54 -7.04
C THR A 174 -2.49 7.91 -8.47
N GLY A 175 -1.87 6.96 -9.19
CA GLY A 175 -1.40 7.21 -10.55
C GLY A 175 -0.01 7.86 -10.61
N ALA A 176 0.57 7.89 -11.80
CA ALA A 176 1.96 8.27 -12.04
C ALA A 176 2.21 9.79 -12.07
N VAL A 177 1.25 10.57 -11.67
CA VAL A 177 1.22 12.05 -11.72
C VAL A 177 1.53 12.55 -13.14
N SER A 178 0.56 12.36 -14.03
CA SER A 178 0.69 12.82 -15.42
C SER A 178 0.92 14.33 -15.48
N ARG A 179 1.56 14.78 -16.56
CA ARG A 179 1.86 16.20 -16.81
C ARG A 179 0.61 17.08 -16.65
N ASN A 180 -0.55 16.61 -17.16
CA ASN A 180 -1.81 17.34 -17.05
C ASN A 180 -2.40 17.40 -15.65
N MET A 181 -2.10 16.40 -14.79
CA MET A 181 -2.61 16.34 -13.42
C MET A 181 -1.69 16.97 -12.39
N ARG A 182 -0.46 17.33 -12.78
CA ARG A 182 0.55 17.85 -11.86
C ARG A 182 0.06 19.11 -11.12
N SER A 183 -0.47 20.09 -11.84
CA SER A 183 -1.01 21.30 -11.21
C SER A 183 -2.17 20.97 -10.26
N ALA A 184 -3.09 20.09 -10.67
CA ALA A 184 -4.22 19.70 -9.83
C ALA A 184 -3.79 19.01 -8.53
N VAL A 185 -2.69 18.25 -8.54
CA VAL A 185 -2.11 17.67 -7.31
C VAL A 185 -1.65 18.78 -6.36
N TYR A 186 -0.89 19.76 -6.85
CA TYR A 186 -0.42 20.89 -6.05
C TYR A 186 -1.56 21.77 -5.54
N ASP A 187 -2.53 22.09 -6.39
CA ASP A 187 -3.70 22.89 -6.02
C ASP A 187 -4.52 22.19 -4.93
N THR A 188 -4.69 20.87 -5.07
CA THR A 188 -5.39 20.07 -4.05
C THR A 188 -4.61 20.04 -2.74
N TYR A 189 -3.29 19.83 -2.80
CA TYR A 189 -2.42 19.85 -1.62
C TYR A 189 -2.46 21.20 -0.91
N ALA A 190 -2.34 22.30 -1.65
CA ALA A 190 -2.39 23.66 -1.10
C ALA A 190 -3.75 24.00 -0.46
N ALA A 191 -4.84 23.39 -0.92
CA ALA A 191 -6.17 23.62 -0.40
C ALA A 191 -6.49 22.86 0.90
N VAL A 192 -5.67 21.87 1.28
CA VAL A 192 -5.81 21.16 2.57
C VAL A 192 -5.19 22.01 3.68
N PRO A 193 -5.90 22.26 4.80
CA PRO A 193 -5.35 23.00 5.92
C PRO A 193 -4.16 22.30 6.60
N ASP A 194 -3.23 23.07 7.17
CA ASP A 194 -2.16 22.52 8.00
C ASP A 194 -2.65 22.14 9.41
N PRO A 195 -2.09 21.07 10.02
CA PRO A 195 -1.15 20.12 9.45
C PRO A 195 -1.83 19.15 8.51
N ARG A 196 -1.20 18.84 7.38
CA ARG A 196 -1.77 18.00 6.32
C ARG A 196 -0.90 16.77 6.04
N LEU A 197 -1.54 15.67 5.66
CA LEU A 197 -0.87 14.41 5.34
C LEU A 197 -0.87 14.15 3.83
N VAL A 198 0.18 13.49 3.35
CA VAL A 198 0.28 13.00 1.97
C VAL A 198 0.50 11.49 1.98
N ILE A 199 -0.34 10.76 1.26
CA ILE A 199 -0.30 9.31 1.16
C ILE A 199 -0.14 8.93 -0.32
N ALA A 200 0.94 8.23 -0.66
CA ALA A 200 1.18 7.70 -2.00
C ALA A 200 0.70 6.25 -2.08
N VAL A 201 -0.19 5.96 -3.02
CA VAL A 201 -0.84 4.64 -3.14
C VAL A 201 -0.60 4.04 -4.51
N GLY A 202 0.00 2.86 -4.50
CA GLY A 202 0.29 2.05 -5.68
C GLY A 202 1.63 2.36 -6.35
N ALA A 203 2.16 1.40 -7.09
CA ALA A 203 3.44 1.51 -7.79
C ALA A 203 3.52 2.76 -8.68
N CYS A 204 2.42 3.14 -9.34
CA CYS A 204 2.36 4.34 -10.17
C CYS A 204 2.65 5.62 -9.37
N ALA A 205 2.05 5.78 -8.18
CA ALA A 205 2.27 6.94 -7.33
C ALA A 205 3.66 6.95 -6.68
N ILE A 206 4.29 5.78 -6.53
CA ILE A 206 5.58 5.64 -5.84
C ILE A 206 6.76 5.83 -6.79
N ASN A 207 6.68 5.25 -8.00
CA ASN A 207 7.81 5.27 -8.94
C ASN A 207 7.39 5.42 -10.42
N GLY A 208 6.12 5.68 -10.70
CA GLY A 208 5.61 5.71 -12.08
C GLY A 208 5.01 4.38 -12.55
N GLY A 209 5.30 3.27 -11.88
CA GLY A 209 4.79 1.94 -12.22
C GLY A 209 5.07 1.55 -13.68
N PRO A 210 4.07 1.02 -14.42
CA PRO A 210 4.22 0.64 -15.84
C PRO A 210 4.54 1.83 -16.77
N PHE A 211 4.43 3.07 -16.28
CA PHE A 211 4.67 4.28 -17.06
C PHE A 211 6.01 4.94 -16.72
N HIS A 212 6.81 4.28 -15.89
CA HIS A 212 8.13 4.80 -15.47
C HIS A 212 8.98 5.20 -16.68
N GLY A 213 9.64 6.36 -16.60
CA GLY A 213 10.47 6.89 -17.68
C GLY A 213 9.70 7.51 -18.85
N SER A 214 8.36 7.48 -18.87
CA SER A 214 7.57 8.17 -19.89
C SER A 214 7.66 9.70 -19.71
N PRO A 215 7.86 10.48 -20.79
CA PRO A 215 7.93 11.94 -20.71
C PRO A 215 6.62 12.60 -20.27
N GLU A 216 5.50 11.87 -20.32
CA GLU A 216 4.16 12.38 -19.97
C GLU A 216 3.80 12.19 -18.50
N VAL A 217 4.65 11.52 -17.71
CA VAL A 217 4.42 11.29 -16.27
C VAL A 217 5.60 11.74 -15.43
N GLY A 218 5.35 12.00 -14.14
CA GLY A 218 6.36 12.48 -13.19
C GLY A 218 7.14 11.37 -12.47
N ASN A 219 7.01 10.10 -12.87
CA ASN A 219 7.56 8.95 -12.17
C ASN A 219 7.11 8.87 -10.70
N GLY A 220 5.87 9.23 -10.44
CA GLY A 220 5.24 9.19 -9.12
C GLY A 220 4.96 10.56 -8.52
N VAL A 221 4.75 10.59 -7.22
CA VAL A 221 4.50 11.82 -6.46
C VAL A 221 5.72 12.75 -6.57
N PRO A 222 5.53 14.06 -6.84
CA PRO A 222 6.63 15.01 -6.88
C PRO A 222 7.49 14.96 -5.61
N ALA A 223 8.82 14.99 -5.78
CA ALA A 223 9.78 14.84 -4.69
C ALA A 223 9.75 15.95 -3.63
N ASP A 224 9.18 17.10 -3.98
CA ASP A 224 9.00 18.25 -3.10
C ASP A 224 7.74 18.16 -2.22
N LEU A 225 6.85 17.17 -2.46
CA LEU A 225 5.73 16.89 -1.58
C LEU A 225 6.16 15.91 -0.46
N PRO A 226 5.96 16.28 0.81
CA PRO A 226 6.33 15.44 1.94
C PRO A 226 5.35 14.27 2.08
N VAL A 227 5.74 13.07 1.63
CA VAL A 227 4.88 11.88 1.75
C VAL A 227 5.03 11.26 3.13
N ASP A 228 3.89 11.10 3.81
CA ASP A 228 3.80 10.52 5.17
C ASP A 228 3.61 9.01 5.17
N LEU A 229 3.03 8.45 4.12
CA LEU A 229 2.78 7.01 3.99
C LEU A 229 2.91 6.57 2.55
N TRP A 230 3.72 5.54 2.34
CA TRP A 230 3.92 4.86 1.08
C TRP A 230 3.26 3.49 1.12
N VAL A 231 2.32 3.22 0.20
CA VAL A 231 1.56 1.97 0.16
C VAL A 231 1.79 1.28 -1.19
N PRO A 232 2.72 0.31 -1.28
CA PRO A 232 3.08 -0.36 -2.52
C PRO A 232 2.02 -1.40 -2.93
N GLY A 233 1.95 -1.67 -4.23
CA GLY A 233 1.06 -2.64 -4.87
C GLY A 233 0.56 -2.14 -6.22
N CYS A 234 0.06 -3.03 -7.06
CA CYS A 234 -0.50 -2.65 -8.37
C CYS A 234 -1.76 -3.49 -8.70
N PRO A 235 -2.92 -3.12 -8.11
CA PRO A 235 -3.13 -2.19 -7.00
C PRO A 235 -2.81 -2.82 -5.62
N PRO A 236 -2.61 -2.03 -4.56
CA PRO A 236 -2.52 -2.55 -3.19
C PRO A 236 -3.89 -3.04 -2.72
N HIS A 237 -3.92 -4.21 -2.09
CA HIS A 237 -5.15 -4.77 -1.53
C HIS A 237 -5.73 -3.85 -0.43
N PRO A 238 -7.07 -3.77 -0.22
CA PRO A 238 -7.67 -2.93 0.82
C PRO A 238 -7.09 -3.15 2.22
N LEU A 239 -6.73 -4.39 2.58
CA LEU A 239 -6.09 -4.67 3.87
C LEU A 239 -4.67 -4.06 3.97
N THR A 240 -3.93 -3.94 2.86
CA THR A 240 -2.63 -3.25 2.84
C THR A 240 -2.81 -1.76 3.13
N LEU A 241 -3.81 -1.15 2.51
CA LEU A 241 -4.18 0.25 2.74
C LEU A 241 -4.63 0.47 4.19
N LEU A 242 -5.52 -0.40 4.69
CA LEU A 242 -6.06 -0.31 6.03
C LEU A 242 -4.98 -0.52 7.10
N ASP A 243 -4.11 -1.52 6.93
CA ASP A 243 -2.96 -1.76 7.82
C ASP A 243 -2.06 -0.53 7.89
N GLY A 244 -1.69 0.04 6.74
CA GLY A 244 -0.85 1.23 6.66
C GLY A 244 -1.46 2.43 7.38
N LEU A 245 -2.74 2.71 7.14
CA LEU A 245 -3.47 3.81 7.79
C LEU A 245 -3.56 3.61 9.31
N LEU A 246 -3.88 2.40 9.77
CA LEU A 246 -3.98 2.13 11.21
C LEU A 246 -2.64 2.23 11.92
N ARG A 247 -1.53 1.81 11.27
CA ARG A 247 -0.17 2.03 11.79
C ARG A 247 0.18 3.51 11.86
N LEU A 248 -0.08 4.25 10.78
CA LEU A 248 0.13 5.70 10.74
C LEU A 248 -0.57 6.41 11.91
N LEU A 249 -1.79 6.00 12.22
CA LEU A 249 -2.60 6.54 13.31
C LEU A 249 -2.22 6.00 14.71
N GLY A 250 -1.22 5.12 14.83
CA GLY A 250 -0.81 4.52 16.10
C GLY A 250 -1.88 3.60 16.72
N ARG A 251 -2.69 2.96 15.88
CA ARG A 251 -3.73 2.01 16.32
C ARG A 251 -3.32 0.55 16.18
N MET A 252 -2.13 0.30 15.65
CA MET A 252 -1.50 -1.01 15.55
C MET A 252 -0.04 -0.89 15.97
N GLU A 253 0.40 -1.79 16.83
CA GLU A 253 1.80 -1.85 17.24
C GLU A 253 2.66 -2.57 16.18
N SER A 254 3.96 -2.24 16.16
CA SER A 254 4.93 -2.79 15.21
C SER A 254 5.17 -4.31 15.38
N GLY A 255 4.64 -4.93 16.44
CA GLY A 255 4.88 -6.31 16.85
C GLY A 255 3.67 -7.26 16.79
N GLN A 256 2.48 -6.79 16.41
CA GLN A 256 1.32 -7.68 16.35
C GLN A 256 1.46 -8.66 15.19
N ARG A 257 1.99 -9.84 15.48
CA ARG A 257 1.95 -11.00 14.57
C ARG A 257 0.47 -11.35 14.39
N SER A 258 -0.08 -11.13 13.21
CA SER A 258 -1.30 -11.84 12.81
C SER A 258 -0.96 -13.31 12.89
N GLY A 259 -1.67 -14.07 13.75
CA GLY A 259 -1.43 -15.48 13.94
C GLY A 259 -1.48 -16.24 12.62
N ALA A 260 -0.31 -16.55 12.07
CA ALA A 260 -0.15 -17.50 10.99
C ALA A 260 -0.08 -18.90 11.60
N GLY A 261 -1.24 -19.39 12.01
CA GLY A 261 -1.48 -20.79 12.30
C GLY A 261 -2.21 -21.40 11.10
N VAL A 262 -1.51 -21.65 10.01
CA VAL A 262 -1.95 -22.62 9.02
C VAL A 262 -1.39 -23.97 9.47
N THR A 263 -2.17 -24.72 10.22
CA THR A 263 -2.00 -26.18 10.31
C THR A 263 -2.41 -26.75 8.95
N PRO A 264 -1.58 -27.57 8.29
CA PRO A 264 -2.02 -28.32 7.14
C PRO A 264 -3.04 -29.36 7.62
N GLY A 265 -4.30 -29.16 7.24
CA GLY A 265 -5.32 -30.18 7.37
C GLY A 265 -5.08 -31.30 6.37
N ASN A 266 -5.16 -32.54 6.86
CA ASN A 266 -5.18 -33.78 6.11
C ASN A 266 -6.19 -33.78 4.96
#